data_7abdadc71e5e3370c1ac6a8a5eea0f2f
#
_entry.id   7abdadc71e5e3370c1ac6a8a5eea0f2f
#
_cell.length_a   1.000
_cell.length_b   1.000
_cell.length_c   1.000
_cell.angle_alpha   90.00
_cell.angle_beta   90.00
_cell.angle_gamma   90.00
#
_symmetry.space_group_name_H-M   'P 1'
#
loop_
_entity.id
_entity.type
_entity.pdbx_description
1 polymer ?
#
loop_
_entity_poly.entity_id
_entity_poly.type
_entity_poly.pdbx_seq_one_letter_code
_entity_poly.pdbx_strand_id
1 'polypeptide(L)'
;QTTRLKIVCMKKKWQNWVIVIIVFFAMACNNDDIKITSEDSPTAGTIHISVDESFKPVMEQQIKVHHSSFPNTKIEVSYKSEADCFRDLQEDSTRMVIVARGLNKQEDTFFENQLSYPVLYGELAYDAVAIIYNRAGKDSVFNVEKLRKILSGQTATTVVMDGNSATSTVRYLRDTILHGAPFGSNVVAAKNSEDVLAKVAERADAIGFVGLSWIGDAYNETQLEYLKKVNLGLVECTKCEEKGLYAR
;
A
#
# COMPACT_ATOMS: atom_id res chain seq x y z
N GLN A 1 38.69 28.14 -77.29
CA GLN A 1 37.27 27.64 -77.36
C GLN A 1 36.95 26.46 -76.46
N THR A 2 37.89 25.99 -75.60
CA THR A 2 37.69 24.79 -74.74
C THR A 2 37.30 25.08 -73.31
N THR A 3 37.24 26.34 -72.88
CA THR A 3 36.99 26.69 -71.43
C THR A 3 35.52 26.80 -71.08
N ARG A 4 34.62 27.03 -72.02
CA ARG A 4 33.17 27.17 -71.79
C ARG A 4 32.44 25.82 -71.53
N LEU A 5 32.92 24.73 -72.08
CA LEU A 5 32.25 23.40 -71.94
C LEU A 5 32.45 22.83 -70.57
N LYS A 6 33.59 23.08 -69.88
CA LYS A 6 33.87 22.54 -68.55
C LYS A 6 33.02 23.20 -67.44
N ILE A 7 32.64 24.48 -67.58
CA ILE A 7 31.85 25.18 -66.58
C ILE A 7 30.38 24.72 -66.60
N VAL A 8 29.83 24.43 -67.77
CA VAL A 8 28.44 23.91 -67.89
C VAL A 8 28.30 22.49 -67.39
N CYS A 9 29.29 21.64 -67.57
CA CYS A 9 29.26 20.28 -67.04
C CYS A 9 29.41 20.22 -65.47
N MET A 10 30.21 21.09 -64.91
CA MET A 10 30.34 21.22 -63.43
C MET A 10 29.07 21.77 -62.80
N LYS A 11 28.40 22.78 -63.37
CA LYS A 11 27.14 23.29 -62.86
C LYS A 11 26.04 22.23 -62.84
N LYS A 12 25.95 21.41 -63.90
CA LYS A 12 24.93 20.34 -63.97
C LYS A 12 25.19 19.21 -62.97
N LYS A 13 26.45 18.84 -62.71
CA LYS A 13 26.81 17.88 -61.64
C LYS A 13 26.51 18.42 -60.25
N TRP A 14 26.77 19.68 -59.99
CA TRP A 14 26.53 20.30 -58.69
C TRP A 14 25.03 20.44 -58.40
N GLN A 15 24.23 20.77 -59.41
CA GLN A 15 22.79 20.87 -59.33
C GLN A 15 22.15 19.50 -59.02
N ASN A 16 22.64 18.41 -59.58
CA ASN A 16 22.19 17.05 -59.26
C ASN A 16 22.58 16.63 -57.84
N TRP A 17 23.73 17.07 -57.32
CA TRP A 17 24.16 16.81 -55.94
C TRP A 17 23.30 17.53 -54.93
N VAL A 18 22.91 18.77 -55.20
CA VAL A 18 22.01 19.55 -54.36
C VAL A 18 20.62 18.92 -54.28
N ILE A 19 20.11 18.41 -55.44
CA ILE A 19 18.82 17.72 -55.46
C ILE A 19 18.87 16.41 -54.65
N VAL A 20 19.95 15.63 -54.72
CA VAL A 20 20.14 14.41 -53.92
C VAL A 20 20.20 14.70 -52.44
N ILE A 21 20.85 15.78 -52.02
CA ILE A 21 20.92 16.22 -50.63
C ILE A 21 19.54 16.67 -50.11
N ILE A 22 18.75 17.38 -50.94
CA ILE A 22 17.39 17.81 -50.56
C ILE A 22 16.45 16.61 -50.45
N VAL A 23 16.57 15.60 -51.30
CA VAL A 23 15.78 14.36 -51.22
C VAL A 23 16.16 13.54 -49.98
N PHE A 24 17.45 13.53 -49.62
CA PHE A 24 17.88 12.86 -48.35
C PHE A 24 17.36 13.57 -47.08
N PHE A 25 17.28 14.90 -47.12
CA PHE A 25 16.68 15.67 -46.00
C PHE A 25 15.15 15.51 -45.93
N ALA A 26 14.47 15.30 -47.05
CA ALA A 26 13.03 15.06 -47.10
C ALA A 26 12.64 13.65 -46.60
N MET A 27 13.55 12.67 -46.65
CA MET A 27 13.33 11.32 -46.10
C MET A 27 13.71 11.19 -44.62
N ALA A 28 14.35 12.21 -44.01
CA ALA A 28 14.69 12.21 -42.60
C ALA A 28 13.55 12.66 -41.68
N CYS A 29 12.43 13.15 -42.22
CA CYS A 29 11.19 13.28 -41.49
C CYS A 29 10.40 11.95 -41.56
N ASN A 30 10.95 10.88 -41.03
CA ASN A 30 10.08 9.88 -40.45
C ASN A 30 9.44 10.56 -39.25
N ASN A 31 8.17 10.93 -39.40
CA ASN A 31 7.29 10.96 -38.25
C ASN A 31 7.25 9.51 -37.72
N ASP A 32 8.19 9.14 -36.88
CA ASP A 32 7.83 8.23 -35.82
C ASP A 32 6.64 8.95 -35.15
N ASP A 33 5.44 8.45 -35.44
CA ASP A 33 4.32 8.67 -34.57
C ASP A 33 4.83 8.28 -33.19
N ILE A 34 5.35 9.26 -32.44
CA ILE A 34 5.45 9.17 -31.00
C ILE A 34 4.01 8.86 -30.63
N LYS A 35 3.71 7.58 -30.44
CA LYS A 35 2.56 7.19 -29.67
C LYS A 35 2.74 7.98 -28.38
N ILE A 36 2.06 9.10 -28.30
CA ILE A 36 1.79 9.78 -27.06
C ILE A 36 1.00 8.73 -26.30
N THR A 37 1.73 7.84 -25.59
CA THR A 37 1.15 7.06 -24.50
C THR A 37 0.52 8.14 -23.67
N SER A 38 -0.80 8.08 -23.52
CA SER A 38 -1.63 9.06 -22.85
C SER A 38 -0.86 9.56 -21.63
N GLU A 39 -0.39 10.82 -21.67
CA GLU A 39 0.37 11.38 -20.58
C GLU A 39 -0.51 11.23 -19.35
N ASP A 40 0.01 10.58 -18.32
CA ASP A 40 -0.66 10.46 -17.05
C ASP A 40 -1.03 11.87 -16.57
N SER A 41 -2.29 12.08 -16.32
CA SER A 41 -2.84 13.35 -15.85
C SER A 41 -3.69 13.10 -14.59
N PRO A 42 -4.02 14.12 -13.81
CA PRO A 42 -4.89 13.93 -12.65
C PRO A 42 -6.27 13.35 -12.98
N THR A 43 -6.70 13.39 -14.25
CA THR A 43 -8.03 12.97 -14.70
C THR A 43 -8.02 11.80 -15.69
N ALA A 44 -6.86 11.35 -16.12
CA ALA A 44 -6.70 10.21 -17.05
C ALA A 44 -5.33 9.57 -16.89
N GLY A 45 -5.24 8.26 -17.04
CA GLY A 45 -4.00 7.49 -16.97
C GLY A 45 -4.13 6.26 -16.08
N THR A 46 -3.03 5.51 -15.95
CA THR A 46 -2.96 4.31 -15.11
C THR A 46 -1.83 4.44 -14.11
N ILE A 47 -2.12 4.22 -12.84
CA ILE A 47 -1.13 4.20 -11.76
C ILE A 47 -1.18 2.85 -11.04
N HIS A 48 0.00 2.28 -10.77
CA HIS A 48 0.16 1.10 -9.92
C HIS A 48 0.54 1.57 -8.52
N ILE A 49 -0.19 1.09 -7.52
CA ILE A 49 0.06 1.39 -6.10
C ILE A 49 0.11 0.10 -5.29
N SER A 50 0.94 0.06 -4.26
CA SER A 50 0.98 -1.02 -3.28
C SER A 50 0.44 -0.51 -1.95
N VAL A 51 -0.47 -1.26 -1.36
CA VAL A 51 -1.21 -0.88 -0.15
C VAL A 51 -1.08 -1.98 0.88
N ASP A 52 -0.78 -1.59 2.12
CA ASP A 52 -0.85 -2.51 3.25
C ASP A 52 -2.27 -3.12 3.32
N GLU A 53 -2.33 -4.42 3.41
CA GLU A 53 -3.57 -5.21 3.39
C GLU A 53 -4.54 -4.79 4.51
N SER A 54 -4.00 -4.29 5.63
CA SER A 54 -4.80 -3.77 6.74
C SER A 54 -5.76 -2.65 6.30
N PHE A 55 -5.42 -1.89 5.26
CA PHE A 55 -6.22 -0.77 4.76
C PHE A 55 -7.10 -1.13 3.57
N LYS A 56 -7.13 -2.39 3.15
CA LYS A 56 -7.87 -2.82 1.95
C LYS A 56 -9.32 -2.32 1.93
N PRO A 57 -10.17 -2.50 2.97
CA PRO A 57 -11.58 -2.11 2.88
C PRO A 57 -11.76 -0.61 2.65
N VAL A 58 -11.02 0.24 3.35
CA VAL A 58 -11.11 1.70 3.20
C VAL A 58 -10.60 2.13 1.83
N MET A 59 -9.50 1.54 1.35
CA MET A 59 -8.93 1.89 0.06
C MET A 59 -9.82 1.49 -1.12
N GLU A 60 -10.47 0.33 -1.07
CA GLU A 60 -11.44 -0.07 -2.09
C GLU A 60 -12.59 0.93 -2.19
N GLN A 61 -13.09 1.44 -1.07
CA GLN A 61 -14.13 2.47 -1.07
C GLN A 61 -13.63 3.81 -1.64
N GLN A 62 -12.43 4.25 -1.25
CA GLN A 62 -11.85 5.49 -1.76
C GLN A 62 -11.60 5.43 -3.28
N ILE A 63 -11.09 4.31 -3.78
CA ILE A 63 -10.86 4.10 -5.21
C ILE A 63 -12.18 4.10 -5.98
N LYS A 64 -13.23 3.47 -5.44
CA LYS A 64 -14.56 3.49 -6.04
C LYS A 64 -15.11 4.91 -6.17
N VAL A 65 -14.96 5.74 -5.14
CA VAL A 65 -15.35 7.16 -5.17
C VAL A 65 -14.51 7.93 -6.19
N HIS A 66 -13.19 7.71 -6.22
CA HIS A 66 -12.30 8.34 -7.19
C HIS A 66 -12.70 8.01 -8.63
N HIS A 67 -12.95 6.75 -8.95
CA HIS A 67 -13.39 6.32 -10.28
C HIS A 67 -14.74 6.93 -10.69
N SER A 68 -15.64 7.16 -9.74
CA SER A 68 -16.91 7.84 -10.02
C SER A 68 -16.71 9.29 -10.47
N SER A 69 -15.66 9.95 -9.97
CA SER A 69 -15.33 11.34 -10.33
C SER A 69 -14.39 11.43 -11.55
N PHE A 70 -13.53 10.44 -11.73
CA PHE A 70 -12.49 10.40 -12.77
C PHE A 70 -12.50 9.06 -13.52
N PRO A 71 -13.50 8.81 -14.38
CA PRO A 71 -13.72 7.51 -15.03
C PRO A 71 -12.60 7.10 -16.01
N ASN A 72 -11.78 8.05 -16.45
CA ASN A 72 -10.65 7.80 -17.35
C ASN A 72 -9.33 7.47 -16.60
N THR A 73 -9.36 7.42 -15.27
CA THR A 73 -8.22 7.00 -14.46
C THR A 73 -8.34 5.53 -14.10
N LYS A 74 -7.23 4.82 -14.03
CA LYS A 74 -7.15 3.44 -13.57
C LYS A 74 -6.13 3.34 -12.43
N ILE A 75 -6.59 3.00 -11.25
CA ILE A 75 -5.73 2.73 -10.10
C ILE A 75 -5.65 1.20 -9.94
N GLU A 76 -4.48 0.63 -10.23
CA GLU A 76 -4.20 -0.79 -10.05
C GLU A 76 -3.54 -0.99 -8.69
N VAL A 77 -4.22 -1.72 -7.80
CA VAL A 77 -3.81 -1.89 -6.41
C VAL A 77 -3.29 -3.28 -6.16
N SER A 78 -2.12 -3.37 -5.54
CA SER A 78 -1.59 -4.60 -4.96
C SER A 78 -1.71 -4.53 -3.44
N TYR A 79 -2.58 -5.34 -2.85
CA TYR A 79 -2.68 -5.46 -1.40
C TYR A 79 -1.68 -6.48 -0.88
N LYS A 80 -0.76 -6.04 -0.02
CA LYS A 80 0.38 -6.83 0.46
C LYS A 80 0.70 -6.51 1.91
N SER A 81 1.70 -7.18 2.47
CA SER A 81 2.26 -6.76 3.75
C SER A 81 2.98 -5.41 3.64
N GLU A 82 3.06 -4.66 4.74
CA GLU A 82 3.79 -3.38 4.79
C GLU A 82 5.23 -3.51 4.26
N ALA A 83 5.93 -4.57 4.63
CA ALA A 83 7.29 -4.82 4.18
C ALA A 83 7.38 -5.06 2.66
N ASP A 84 6.41 -5.75 2.08
CA ASP A 84 6.35 -5.97 0.63
C ASP A 84 6.00 -4.70 -0.13
N CYS A 85 5.15 -3.82 0.43
CA CYS A 85 4.89 -2.49 -0.15
C CYS A 85 6.17 -1.67 -0.26
N PHE A 86 7.00 -1.64 0.79
CA PHE A 86 8.30 -0.94 0.72
C PHE A 86 9.27 -1.59 -0.26
N ARG A 87 9.23 -2.91 -0.43
CA ARG A 87 10.03 -3.61 -1.45
C ARG A 87 9.61 -3.21 -2.86
N ASP A 88 8.30 -3.18 -3.14
CA ASP A 88 7.77 -2.72 -4.43
C ASP A 88 8.23 -1.29 -4.75
N LEU A 89 8.26 -0.41 -3.75
CA LEU A 89 8.75 0.96 -3.91
C LEU A 89 10.26 0.99 -4.23
N GLN A 90 11.06 0.13 -3.59
CA GLN A 90 12.51 0.03 -3.84
C GLN A 90 12.82 -0.56 -5.23
N GLU A 91 12.00 -1.48 -5.71
CA GLU A 91 12.15 -2.13 -7.02
C GLU A 91 11.52 -1.31 -8.17
N ASP A 92 11.01 -0.10 -7.89
CA ASP A 92 10.33 0.78 -8.85
C ASP A 92 9.14 0.09 -9.55
N SER A 93 8.54 -0.90 -8.90
CA SER A 93 7.37 -1.62 -9.43
C SER A 93 6.05 -0.92 -9.10
N THR A 94 6.10 0.11 -8.27
CA THR A 94 4.96 0.95 -7.89
C THR A 94 5.37 2.41 -7.76
N ARG A 95 4.44 3.33 -8.03
CA ARG A 95 4.69 4.76 -7.89
C ARG A 95 4.35 5.33 -6.51
N MET A 96 3.52 4.62 -5.77
CA MET A 96 3.06 5.07 -4.46
C MET A 96 2.77 3.87 -3.58
N VAL A 97 3.09 4.00 -2.30
CA VAL A 97 2.70 3.02 -1.28
C VAL A 97 1.85 3.68 -0.21
N ILE A 98 0.88 2.94 0.32
CA ILE A 98 0.04 3.35 1.45
C ILE A 98 0.31 2.36 2.57
N VAL A 99 0.96 2.84 3.62
CA VAL A 99 1.51 2.05 4.72
C VAL A 99 1.32 2.76 6.06
N ALA A 100 1.51 2.07 7.17
CA ALA A 100 1.27 2.61 8.50
C ALA A 100 2.48 3.34 9.13
N ARG A 101 3.59 3.49 8.39
CA ARG A 101 4.78 4.21 8.86
C ARG A 101 5.44 5.00 7.73
N GLY A 102 6.21 5.99 8.07
CA GLY A 102 7.14 6.62 7.14
C GLY A 102 8.38 5.75 6.87
N LEU A 103 9.25 6.25 6.00
CA LEU A 103 10.56 5.64 5.74
C LEU A 103 11.43 5.69 7.01
N ASN A 104 12.20 4.64 7.24
CA ASN A 104 13.28 4.70 8.21
C ASN A 104 14.50 5.41 7.61
N LYS A 105 15.49 5.75 8.44
CA LYS A 105 16.66 6.52 8.00
C LYS A 105 17.46 5.84 6.88
N GLN A 106 17.50 4.52 6.84
CA GLN A 106 18.23 3.78 5.80
C GLN A 106 17.46 3.81 4.48
N GLU A 107 16.13 3.61 4.53
CA GLU A 107 15.24 3.70 3.38
C GLU A 107 15.27 5.12 2.81
N ASP A 108 15.20 6.13 3.65
CA ASP A 108 15.24 7.53 3.26
C ASP A 108 16.55 7.87 2.52
N THR A 109 17.70 7.51 3.11
CA THR A 109 19.01 7.69 2.49
C THR A 109 19.11 6.93 1.15
N PHE A 110 18.54 5.72 1.06
CA PHE A 110 18.53 4.94 -0.18
C PHE A 110 17.78 5.69 -1.30
N PHE A 111 16.59 6.19 -1.02
CA PHE A 111 15.79 6.92 -2.01
C PHE A 111 16.38 8.29 -2.36
N GLU A 112 16.91 9.03 -1.40
CA GLU A 112 17.60 10.30 -1.66
C GLU A 112 18.76 10.11 -2.63
N ASN A 113 19.55 9.06 -2.46
CA ASN A 113 20.65 8.74 -3.36
C ASN A 113 20.20 8.34 -4.77
N GLN A 114 19.04 7.67 -4.90
CA GLN A 114 18.52 7.27 -6.20
C GLN A 114 17.82 8.40 -6.94
N LEU A 115 17.02 9.16 -6.24
CA LEU A 115 16.12 10.16 -6.83
C LEU A 115 16.77 11.54 -6.93
N SER A 116 17.85 11.80 -6.18
CA SER A 116 18.47 13.13 -6.02
C SER A 116 17.52 14.19 -5.42
N TYR A 117 16.40 13.77 -4.83
CA TYR A 117 15.47 14.60 -4.07
C TYR A 117 14.80 13.76 -2.96
N PRO A 118 14.33 14.40 -1.87
CA PRO A 118 13.68 13.68 -0.78
C PRO A 118 12.34 13.07 -1.23
N VAL A 119 12.04 11.89 -0.70
CA VAL A 119 10.75 11.23 -0.94
C VAL A 119 9.63 12.06 -0.31
N LEU A 120 8.58 12.31 -1.06
CA LEU A 120 7.40 12.98 -0.55
C LEU A 120 6.48 11.98 0.13
N TYR A 121 6.12 12.25 1.37
CA TYR A 121 5.12 11.48 2.11
C TYR A 121 4.26 12.40 2.97
N GLY A 122 3.08 11.92 3.34
CA GLY A 122 2.14 12.65 4.18
C GLY A 122 1.15 11.71 4.85
N GLU A 123 0.55 12.19 5.93
CA GLU A 123 -0.51 11.47 6.63
C GLU A 123 -1.82 11.61 5.84
N LEU A 124 -2.44 10.49 5.47
CA LEU A 124 -3.74 10.46 4.80
C LEU A 124 -4.88 10.36 5.80
N ALA A 125 -4.72 9.50 6.82
CA ALA A 125 -5.73 9.23 7.83
C ALA A 125 -5.09 8.54 9.04
N TYR A 126 -5.85 8.40 10.11
CA TYR A 126 -5.52 7.58 11.26
C TYR A 126 -6.37 6.32 11.23
N ASP A 127 -5.77 5.17 11.49
CA ASP A 127 -6.44 3.89 11.68
C ASP A 127 -6.13 3.36 13.08
N ALA A 128 -6.87 2.35 13.51
CA ALA A 128 -6.70 1.70 14.79
C ALA A 128 -6.63 0.18 14.63
N VAL A 129 -5.88 -0.48 15.50
CA VAL A 129 -5.89 -1.94 15.61
C VAL A 129 -7.00 -2.35 16.57
N ALA A 130 -8.00 -3.02 16.04
CA ALA A 130 -9.10 -3.56 16.82
C ALA A 130 -8.77 -4.95 17.37
N ILE A 131 -9.18 -5.20 18.60
CA ILE A 131 -9.15 -6.52 19.23
C ILE A 131 -10.48 -7.19 18.95
N ILE A 132 -10.43 -8.38 18.36
CA ILE A 132 -11.61 -9.22 18.17
C ILE A 132 -11.50 -10.49 19.00
N TYR A 133 -12.62 -10.99 19.51
CA TYR A 133 -12.66 -12.25 20.24
C TYR A 133 -13.91 -13.06 19.86
N ASN A 134 -13.85 -14.36 20.07
CA ASN A 134 -14.97 -15.25 19.77
C ASN A 134 -16.21 -14.87 20.61
N ARG A 135 -17.42 -15.01 20.04
CA ARG A 135 -18.67 -14.68 20.76
C ARG A 135 -18.90 -15.50 22.01
N ALA A 136 -18.38 -16.72 22.08
CA ALA A 136 -18.42 -17.56 23.28
C ALA A 136 -17.32 -17.20 24.28
N GLY A 137 -16.38 -16.35 23.91
CA GLY A 137 -15.30 -15.88 24.77
C GLY A 137 -15.83 -15.01 25.92
N LYS A 138 -15.20 -15.14 27.09
CA LYS A 138 -15.63 -14.42 28.32
C LYS A 138 -14.88 -13.11 28.52
N ASP A 139 -13.72 -12.97 27.92
CA ASP A 139 -12.83 -11.80 28.07
C ASP A 139 -13.21 -10.72 27.06
N SER A 140 -13.79 -9.64 27.55
CA SER A 140 -14.22 -8.50 26.73
C SER A 140 -13.42 -7.22 26.99
N VAL A 141 -12.67 -7.16 28.08
CA VAL A 141 -11.92 -5.97 28.50
C VAL A 141 -10.43 -6.25 28.54
N PHE A 142 -9.67 -5.40 27.85
CA PHE A 142 -8.24 -5.50 27.72
C PHE A 142 -7.56 -4.21 28.18
N ASN A 143 -6.41 -4.35 28.80
CA ASN A 143 -5.48 -3.26 29.04
C ASN A 143 -4.09 -3.65 28.52
N VAL A 144 -3.18 -2.70 28.45
CA VAL A 144 -1.83 -2.89 27.91
C VAL A 144 -1.08 -4.03 28.61
N GLU A 145 -1.21 -4.13 29.95
CA GLU A 145 -0.52 -5.18 30.72
C GLU A 145 -1.09 -6.57 30.40
N LYS A 146 -2.41 -6.72 30.33
CA LYS A 146 -3.07 -7.96 29.94
C LYS A 146 -2.70 -8.37 28.51
N LEU A 147 -2.71 -7.40 27.59
CA LEU A 147 -2.28 -7.65 26.19
C LEU A 147 -0.83 -8.11 26.13
N ARG A 148 0.06 -7.51 26.90
CA ARG A 148 1.46 -7.93 26.96
C ARG A 148 1.61 -9.36 27.44
N LYS A 149 0.89 -9.78 28.48
CA LYS A 149 0.89 -11.16 28.98
C LYS A 149 0.36 -12.15 27.94
N ILE A 150 -0.72 -11.78 27.25
CA ILE A 150 -1.30 -12.61 26.19
C ILE A 150 -0.32 -12.75 25.03
N LEU A 151 0.22 -11.63 24.51
CA LEU A 151 1.11 -11.61 23.36
C LEU A 151 2.47 -12.27 23.62
N SER A 152 2.95 -12.26 24.87
CA SER A 152 4.19 -12.94 25.25
C SER A 152 4.02 -14.43 25.60
N GLY A 153 2.81 -14.98 25.45
CA GLY A 153 2.54 -16.40 25.71
C GLY A 153 2.42 -16.78 27.19
N GLN A 154 2.18 -15.82 28.09
CA GLN A 154 2.00 -16.06 29.52
C GLN A 154 0.56 -16.50 29.86
N THR A 155 -0.30 -16.63 28.88
CA THR A 155 -1.68 -17.11 29.01
C THR A 155 -1.96 -18.22 28.02
N ALA A 156 -3.02 -19.01 28.28
CA ALA A 156 -3.46 -20.05 27.38
C ALA A 156 -4.28 -19.54 26.17
N THR A 157 -4.47 -18.22 26.06
CA THR A 157 -5.23 -17.60 24.99
C THR A 157 -4.51 -17.76 23.67
N THR A 158 -5.17 -18.29 22.67
CA THR A 158 -4.65 -18.30 21.28
C THR A 158 -4.76 -16.93 20.66
N VAL A 159 -3.68 -16.44 20.09
CA VAL A 159 -3.64 -15.14 19.42
C VAL A 159 -3.54 -15.37 17.90
N VAL A 160 -4.42 -14.76 17.14
CA VAL A 160 -4.42 -14.85 15.67
C VAL A 160 -4.06 -13.49 15.08
N MET A 161 -3.06 -13.46 14.19
CA MET A 161 -2.59 -12.24 13.51
C MET A 161 -2.43 -12.47 12.02
N ASP A 162 -2.56 -11.40 11.24
CA ASP A 162 -2.30 -11.37 9.81
C ASP A 162 -0.79 -11.42 9.51
N GLY A 163 -0.29 -12.57 9.10
CA GLY A 163 1.12 -12.75 8.77
C GLY A 163 2.05 -12.97 9.99
N ASN A 164 3.33 -13.21 9.72
CA ASN A 164 4.29 -13.66 10.73
C ASN A 164 5.18 -12.56 11.30
N SER A 165 5.44 -11.47 10.58
CA SER A 165 6.30 -10.37 11.07
C SER A 165 6.32 -9.14 10.15
N ALA A 166 5.67 -9.19 9.02
CA ALA A 166 5.85 -8.22 7.94
C ALA A 166 4.68 -7.23 7.77
N THR A 167 3.56 -7.43 8.50
CA THR A 167 2.39 -6.54 8.44
C THR A 167 2.51 -5.39 9.43
N SER A 168 1.80 -4.29 9.16
CA SER A 168 1.75 -3.12 10.05
C SER A 168 1.14 -3.46 11.41
N THR A 169 0.10 -4.30 11.45
CA THR A 169 -0.54 -4.77 12.69
C THR A 169 0.46 -5.50 13.59
N VAL A 170 1.19 -6.49 13.04
CA VAL A 170 2.20 -7.26 13.79
C VAL A 170 3.33 -6.36 14.27
N ARG A 171 3.85 -5.49 13.42
CA ARG A 171 4.88 -4.51 13.79
C ARG A 171 4.39 -3.59 14.92
N TYR A 172 3.19 -3.01 14.78
CA TYR A 172 2.61 -2.12 15.79
C TYR A 172 2.51 -2.80 17.17
N LEU A 173 1.97 -4.01 17.23
CA LEU A 173 1.82 -4.75 18.48
C LEU A 173 3.17 -5.10 19.13
N ARG A 174 4.15 -5.53 18.32
CA ARG A 174 5.50 -5.81 18.82
C ARG A 174 6.17 -4.57 19.36
N ASP A 175 6.14 -3.48 18.61
CA ASP A 175 6.88 -2.27 18.98
C ASP A 175 6.19 -1.51 20.12
N THR A 176 4.85 -1.43 20.14
CA THR A 176 4.09 -0.64 21.11
C THR A 176 3.75 -1.42 22.38
N ILE A 177 3.33 -2.68 22.25
CA ILE A 177 2.88 -3.48 23.41
C ILE A 177 4.03 -4.29 23.99
N LEU A 178 4.81 -4.97 23.15
CA LEU A 178 5.92 -5.83 23.57
C LEU A 178 7.27 -5.09 23.69
N HIS A 179 7.36 -3.83 23.23
CA HIS A 179 8.60 -3.02 23.23
C HIS A 179 9.78 -3.75 22.54
N GLY A 180 9.49 -4.40 21.39
CA GLY A 180 10.47 -5.13 20.61
C GLY A 180 10.69 -6.58 21.03
N ALA A 181 10.09 -7.05 22.14
CA ALA A 181 10.21 -8.44 22.56
C ALA A 181 9.48 -9.38 21.57
N PRO A 182 9.92 -10.65 21.45
CA PRO A 182 9.28 -11.63 20.58
C PRO A 182 7.88 -12.01 21.08
N PHE A 183 7.04 -12.43 20.15
CA PHE A 183 5.74 -13.03 20.46
C PHE A 183 5.90 -14.42 21.08
N GLY A 184 4.92 -14.81 21.89
CA GLY A 184 4.83 -16.14 22.47
C GLY A 184 4.46 -17.22 21.45
N SER A 185 4.63 -18.49 21.84
CA SER A 185 4.29 -19.65 21.02
C SER A 185 2.78 -19.86 20.80
N ASN A 186 1.94 -19.10 21.52
CA ASN A 186 0.49 -19.07 21.40
C ASN A 186 0.00 -18.18 20.22
N VAL A 187 0.91 -17.52 19.52
CA VAL A 187 0.59 -16.68 18.35
C VAL A 187 0.58 -17.53 17.09
N VAL A 188 -0.53 -17.47 16.37
CA VAL A 188 -0.80 -18.20 15.14
C VAL A 188 -0.97 -17.22 13.99
N ALA A 189 -0.26 -17.45 12.89
CA ALA A 189 -0.40 -16.65 11.69
C ALA A 189 -1.65 -17.03 10.89
N ALA A 190 -2.35 -16.02 10.42
CA ALA A 190 -3.38 -16.08 9.40
C ALA A 190 -2.82 -15.57 8.06
N LYS A 191 -3.52 -15.85 6.98
CA LYS A 191 -3.09 -15.42 5.63
C LYS A 191 -3.24 -13.90 5.44
N ASN A 192 -4.31 -13.34 5.97
CA ASN A 192 -4.73 -11.95 5.87
C ASN A 192 -5.74 -11.65 6.98
N SER A 193 -6.23 -10.42 7.04
CA SER A 193 -7.20 -9.97 8.06
C SER A 193 -8.53 -10.73 7.98
N GLU A 194 -8.99 -11.13 6.79
CA GLU A 194 -10.20 -11.95 6.64
C GLU A 194 -10.04 -13.34 7.28
N ASP A 195 -8.87 -13.98 7.09
CA ASP A 195 -8.55 -15.27 7.72
C ASP A 195 -8.41 -15.13 9.26
N VAL A 196 -7.95 -13.98 9.77
CA VAL A 196 -7.97 -13.68 11.21
C VAL A 196 -9.40 -13.73 11.75
N LEU A 197 -10.33 -13.03 11.09
CA LEU A 197 -11.75 -13.00 11.45
C LEU A 197 -12.37 -14.39 11.45
N ALA A 198 -12.09 -15.19 10.41
CA ALA A 198 -12.59 -16.56 10.30
C ALA A 198 -12.05 -17.46 11.42
N LYS A 199 -10.74 -17.47 11.66
CA LYS A 199 -10.11 -18.30 12.70
C LYS A 199 -10.56 -17.94 14.11
N VAL A 200 -10.75 -16.64 14.41
CA VAL A 200 -11.26 -16.22 15.71
C VAL A 200 -12.73 -16.64 15.89
N ALA A 201 -13.53 -16.59 14.83
CA ALA A 201 -14.92 -17.05 14.86
C ALA A 201 -15.06 -18.56 15.16
N GLU A 202 -14.07 -19.37 14.77
CA GLU A 202 -14.09 -20.83 14.97
C GLU A 202 -13.59 -21.29 16.36
N ARG A 203 -12.84 -20.44 17.09
CA ARG A 203 -12.14 -20.84 18.32
C ARG A 203 -12.56 -20.00 19.51
N ALA A 204 -13.23 -20.62 20.48
CA ALA A 204 -13.72 -19.93 21.70
C ALA A 204 -12.61 -19.32 22.58
N ASP A 205 -11.38 -19.87 22.51
CA ASP A 205 -10.20 -19.42 23.25
C ASP A 205 -9.35 -18.39 22.50
N ALA A 206 -9.77 -17.98 21.30
CA ALA A 206 -8.98 -17.13 20.43
C ALA A 206 -9.35 -15.64 20.56
N ILE A 207 -8.31 -14.81 20.49
CA ILE A 207 -8.43 -13.40 20.17
C ILE A 207 -7.66 -13.13 18.85
N GLY A 208 -8.05 -12.05 18.16
CA GLY A 208 -7.35 -11.62 16.95
C GLY A 208 -7.17 -10.11 16.92
N PHE A 209 -6.32 -9.67 16.02
CA PHE A 209 -6.02 -8.26 15.79
C PHE A 209 -6.19 -7.96 14.30
N VAL A 210 -6.99 -6.94 14.00
CA VAL A 210 -7.25 -6.48 12.62
C VAL A 210 -7.31 -4.96 12.58
N GLY A 211 -7.06 -4.35 11.43
CA GLY A 211 -7.34 -2.93 11.23
C GLY A 211 -8.83 -2.64 11.46
N LEU A 212 -9.14 -1.51 12.07
CA LEU A 212 -10.54 -1.14 12.34
C LEU A 212 -11.36 -1.02 11.05
N SER A 213 -10.72 -0.70 9.94
CA SER A 213 -11.33 -0.65 8.62
C SER A 213 -12.03 -1.96 8.18
N TRP A 214 -11.65 -3.11 8.75
CA TRP A 214 -12.23 -4.43 8.46
C TRP A 214 -13.57 -4.70 9.15
N ILE A 215 -13.89 -3.96 10.21
CA ILE A 215 -15.05 -4.22 11.06
C ILE A 215 -15.76 -2.96 11.55
N GLY A 216 -15.29 -1.76 11.16
CA GLY A 216 -15.77 -0.48 11.67
C GLY A 216 -16.92 0.14 10.88
N ASP A 217 -17.24 -0.37 9.70
CA ASP A 217 -18.29 0.19 8.84
C ASP A 217 -19.65 -0.44 9.12
N ALA A 218 -20.50 0.31 9.81
CA ALA A 218 -21.86 -0.11 10.16
C ALA A 218 -22.83 -0.24 8.97
N TYR A 219 -22.41 0.18 7.77
CA TYR A 219 -23.21 0.10 6.55
C TYR A 219 -22.71 -0.96 5.57
N ASN A 220 -21.58 -1.62 5.89
CA ASN A 220 -21.02 -2.67 5.07
C ASN A 220 -21.55 -4.04 5.50
N GLU A 221 -22.33 -4.67 4.63
CA GLU A 221 -22.98 -5.97 4.92
C GLU A 221 -21.96 -7.07 5.28
N THR A 222 -20.80 -7.11 4.61
CA THR A 222 -19.75 -8.10 4.90
C THR A 222 -19.17 -7.89 6.30
N GLN A 223 -18.93 -6.65 6.71
CA GLN A 223 -18.43 -6.35 8.05
C GLN A 223 -19.47 -6.65 9.13
N LEU A 224 -20.74 -6.40 8.85
CA LEU A 224 -21.84 -6.80 9.75
C LEU A 224 -21.93 -8.32 9.91
N GLU A 225 -21.67 -9.10 8.85
CA GLU A 225 -21.62 -10.57 8.97
C GLU A 225 -20.43 -11.04 9.83
N TYR A 226 -19.28 -10.36 9.79
CA TYR A 226 -18.18 -10.64 10.72
C TYR A 226 -18.59 -10.36 12.17
N LEU A 227 -19.24 -9.23 12.42
CA LEU A 227 -19.69 -8.84 13.77
C LEU A 227 -20.81 -9.75 14.34
N LYS A 228 -21.46 -10.57 13.50
CA LYS A 228 -22.32 -11.65 13.99
C LYS A 228 -21.54 -12.84 14.58
N LYS A 229 -20.29 -13.01 14.19
CA LYS A 229 -19.44 -14.17 14.55
C LYS A 229 -18.43 -13.86 15.64
N VAL A 230 -17.95 -12.59 15.68
CA VAL A 230 -16.97 -12.12 16.66
C VAL A 230 -17.50 -10.90 17.42
N ASN A 231 -16.89 -10.62 18.55
CA ASN A 231 -17.12 -9.41 19.32
C ASN A 231 -15.88 -8.51 19.29
N LEU A 232 -16.10 -7.20 19.50
CA LEU A 232 -15.04 -6.22 19.68
C LEU A 232 -14.62 -6.15 21.16
N GLY A 233 -13.31 -6.24 21.38
CA GLY A 233 -12.71 -6.02 22.70
C GLY A 233 -12.72 -4.55 23.09
N LEU A 234 -13.03 -4.29 24.34
CA LEU A 234 -12.92 -2.96 24.94
C LEU A 234 -11.48 -2.75 25.42
N VAL A 235 -10.85 -1.67 25.00
CA VAL A 235 -9.49 -1.33 25.43
C VAL A 235 -9.53 -0.21 26.45
N GLU A 236 -8.94 -0.45 27.62
CA GLU A 236 -8.86 0.56 28.69
C GLU A 236 -8.04 1.76 28.21
N CYS A 237 -8.60 2.94 28.35
CA CYS A 237 -7.91 4.18 28.02
C CYS A 237 -6.87 4.53 29.09
N THR A 238 -5.59 4.44 28.76
CA THR A 238 -4.49 4.75 29.69
C THR A 238 -4.18 6.24 29.82
N LYS A 239 -4.68 7.06 28.90
CA LYS A 239 -4.45 8.52 28.85
C LYS A 239 -5.68 9.35 29.15
N CYS A 240 -6.82 8.72 29.50
CA CYS A 240 -8.03 9.42 29.84
C CYS A 240 -7.97 9.90 31.30
N GLU A 241 -8.48 11.10 31.56
CA GLU A 241 -8.54 11.68 32.92
C GLU A 241 -9.41 10.83 33.84
N GLU A 242 -10.49 10.24 33.36
CA GLU A 242 -11.37 9.35 34.09
C GLU A 242 -10.94 7.89 33.95
N LYS A 243 -10.81 7.19 35.07
CA LYS A 243 -10.53 5.74 35.08
C LYS A 243 -11.79 4.96 34.68
N GLY A 244 -11.57 3.86 33.94
CA GLY A 244 -12.67 2.98 33.51
C GLY A 244 -13.33 3.39 32.21
N LEU A 245 -12.74 4.34 31.48
CA LEU A 245 -13.15 4.61 30.10
C LEU A 245 -12.51 3.59 29.13
N TYR A 246 -13.29 3.12 28.22
CA TYR A 246 -12.89 2.12 27.23
C TYR A 246 -13.13 2.63 25.81
N ALA A 247 -12.13 2.42 24.93
CA ALA A 247 -12.30 2.60 23.50
C ALA A 247 -12.93 1.35 22.86
N ARG A 248 -13.83 1.58 21.93
CA ARG A 248 -14.47 0.57 21.09
C ARG A 248 -14.15 0.84 19.63
#